data_a772741defcd507f8e5b842ca7b7aed2
#
_entry.id   a772741defcd507f8e5b842ca7b7aed2
#
_cell.length_a   1.000
_cell.length_b   1.000
_cell.length_c   1.000
_cell.angle_alpha   90.00
_cell.angle_beta   90.00
_cell.angle_gamma   90.00
#
_symmetry.space_group_name_H-M   'P 1'
#
loop_
_entity.id
_entity.type
_entity.pdbx_description
1 polymer ?
#
loop_
_entity_poly.entity_id
_entity_poly.type
_entity_poly.pdbx_seq_one_letter_code
_entity_poly.pdbx_strand_id
1 'polypeptide(L)' 'MASFQAMDLRQLNHLIAVVEHRSFSAAARALHTVQSNVSTHVAKLEKELGAVLVDRHTMQPTSEGKAVLER' A
#
# COMPACT_ATOMS: atom_id res chain seq x y z
N MET A 1 21.70 -4.71 -8.35
CA MET A 1 20.99 -4.26 -8.32
C MET A 1 19.58 -4.10 -8.63
N ALA A 2 19.14 -4.59 -9.61
CA ALA A 2 17.79 -4.45 -10.03
C ALA A 2 16.80 -5.03 -9.08
N SER A 3 17.20 -5.98 -8.30
CA SER A 3 16.28 -6.66 -7.42
C SER A 3 15.62 -5.74 -6.41
N PHE A 4 16.22 -4.63 -6.12
CA PHE A 4 15.61 -3.77 -5.17
C PHE A 4 14.52 -2.91 -5.76
N GLN A 5 14.38 -2.95 -7.07
CA GLN A 5 13.37 -2.17 -7.73
C GLN A 5 11.98 -2.71 -7.51
N ALA A 6 11.85 -3.93 -7.04
CA ALA A 6 10.56 -4.54 -6.85
C ALA A 6 9.72 -3.83 -5.80
N MET A 7 10.35 -3.13 -4.86
CA MET A 7 9.60 -2.44 -3.82
C MET A 7 10.01 -0.98 -3.79
N ASP A 8 9.13 -0.13 -4.25
CA ASP A 8 9.34 1.29 -4.25
C ASP A 8 8.89 1.86 -2.91
N LEU A 9 9.73 2.66 -2.28
CA LEU A 9 9.39 3.25 -0.99
C LEU A 9 8.12 4.10 -1.06
N ARG A 10 7.86 4.75 -2.17
CA ARG A 10 6.62 5.52 -2.31
C ARG A 10 5.40 4.61 -2.25
N GLN A 11 5.48 3.46 -2.89
CA GLN A 11 4.37 2.51 -2.87
C GLN A 11 4.17 1.96 -1.47
N LEU A 12 5.24 1.67 -0.78
CA LEU A 12 5.17 1.18 0.58
C LEU A 12 4.57 2.24 1.50
N ASN A 13 4.96 3.50 1.35
CA ASN A 13 4.40 4.58 2.15
C ASN A 13 2.90 4.74 1.91
N HIS A 14 2.44 4.54 0.67
CA HIS A 14 1.02 4.59 0.37
C HIS A 14 0.28 3.46 1.07
N LEU A 15 0.84 2.27 1.08
CA LEU A 15 0.23 1.14 1.78
C LEU A 15 0.15 1.41 3.29
N ILE A 16 1.22 1.92 3.87
CA ILE A 16 1.24 2.25 5.30
C ILE A 16 0.14 3.25 5.62
N ALA A 17 0.00 4.28 4.81
CA ALA A 17 -1.01 5.31 5.07
C ALA A 17 -2.42 4.73 4.98
N VAL A 18 -2.69 3.85 4.03
CA VAL A 18 -4.01 3.22 3.90
C VAL A 18 -4.33 2.41 5.15
N VAL A 19 -3.38 1.64 5.62
CA VAL A 19 -3.58 0.78 6.79
C VAL A 19 -3.75 1.63 8.05
N GLU A 20 -2.93 2.66 8.20
CA GLU A 20 -3.01 3.51 9.39
C GLU A 20 -4.31 4.29 9.45
N HIS A 21 -4.77 4.79 8.32
CA HIS A 21 -5.97 5.61 8.29
C HIS A 21 -7.23 4.80 8.00
N ARG A 22 -7.08 3.54 7.64
CA ARG A 22 -8.18 2.63 7.33
C ARG A 22 -9.08 3.19 6.23
N SER A 23 -8.51 3.93 5.30
CA SER A 23 -9.27 4.56 4.25
C SER A 23 -8.34 5.04 3.15
N PHE A 24 -8.69 4.77 1.92
CA PHE A 24 -7.93 5.28 0.77
C PHE A 24 -8.07 6.81 0.67
N SER A 25 -9.25 7.35 0.94
CA SER A 25 -9.46 8.79 0.90
C SER A 25 -8.69 9.52 1.99
N ALA A 26 -8.71 9.00 3.21
CA ALA A 26 -7.97 9.61 4.31
C ALA A 26 -6.46 9.51 4.10
N ALA A 27 -6.00 8.39 3.54
CA ALA A 27 -4.60 8.23 3.19
C ALA A 27 -4.19 9.28 2.15
N ALA A 28 -5.03 9.52 1.17
CA ALA A 28 -4.75 10.51 0.13
C ALA A 28 -4.61 11.91 0.73
N ARG A 29 -5.49 12.25 1.65
CA ARG A 29 -5.40 13.54 2.33
C ARG A 29 -4.12 13.66 3.13
N ALA A 30 -3.75 12.62 3.84
CA ALA A 30 -2.53 12.63 4.66
C ALA A 30 -1.28 12.75 3.79
N LEU A 31 -1.32 12.21 2.58
CA LEU A 31 -0.18 12.24 1.68
C LEU A 31 -0.25 13.40 0.68
N HIS A 32 -1.23 14.27 0.83
CA HIS A 32 -1.41 15.43 -0.04
C HIS A 32 -1.57 15.03 -1.52
N THR A 33 -2.37 14.01 -1.77
CA THR A 33 -2.62 13.51 -3.11
C THR A 33 -4.08 13.13 -3.27
N VAL A 34 -4.44 12.52 -4.36
CA VAL A 34 -5.81 12.09 -4.64
C VAL A 34 -5.94 10.58 -4.43
N GLN A 35 -7.17 10.15 -4.16
CA GLN A 35 -7.44 8.74 -3.84
C GLN A 35 -7.00 7.80 -4.97
N SER A 36 -7.23 8.18 -6.23
CA SER A 36 -6.85 7.33 -7.35
C SER A 36 -5.36 7.09 -7.40
N ASN A 37 -4.56 8.07 -6.98
CA ASN A 37 -3.11 7.92 -6.95
C ASN A 37 -2.69 6.91 -5.87
N VAL A 38 -3.32 6.98 -4.70
CA VAL A 38 -3.04 6.02 -3.61
C VAL A 38 -3.43 4.61 -4.06
N SER A 39 -4.60 4.47 -4.65
CA SER A 39 -5.08 3.18 -5.12
C SER A 39 -4.13 2.58 -6.16
N THR A 40 -3.65 3.40 -7.08
CA THR A 40 -2.71 2.96 -8.11
C THR A 40 -1.40 2.48 -7.50
N HIS A 41 -0.86 3.22 -6.55
CA HIS A 41 0.40 2.82 -5.91
C HIS A 41 0.27 1.52 -5.13
N VAL A 42 -0.82 1.36 -4.39
CA VAL A 42 -1.04 0.14 -3.62
C VAL A 42 -1.24 -1.06 -4.57
N ALA A 43 -2.03 -0.89 -5.62
CA ALA A 43 -2.26 -1.96 -6.58
C ALA A 43 -0.97 -2.36 -7.29
N LYS A 44 -0.13 -1.40 -7.60
CA LYS A 44 1.14 -1.68 -8.25
C LYS A 44 2.07 -2.47 -7.34
N LEU A 45 2.11 -2.13 -6.06
CA LEU A 45 2.89 -2.87 -5.09
C LEU A 45 2.37 -4.30 -4.96
N GLU A 46 1.07 -4.47 -4.90
CA GLU A 46 0.45 -5.79 -4.81
C GLU A 46 0.81 -6.63 -6.04
N LYS A 47 0.79 -6.02 -7.20
CA LYS A 47 1.11 -6.71 -8.43
C LYS A 47 2.58 -7.14 -8.45
N GLU A 48 3.46 -6.27 -8.00
CA GLU A 48 4.89 -6.57 -7.98
C GLU A 48 5.22 -7.69 -7.01
N LEU A 49 4.54 -7.74 -5.89
CA LEU A 49 4.78 -8.77 -4.89
C LEU A 49 3.93 -10.01 -5.10
N GLY A 50 2.98 -9.95 -6.01
CA GLY A 50 2.13 -11.11 -6.32
C GLY A 50 1.18 -11.48 -5.19
N ALA A 51 0.77 -10.51 -4.40
CA ALA A 51 -0.10 -10.78 -3.25
C ALA A 51 -1.00 -9.60 -2.95
N VAL A 52 -2.19 -9.87 -2.43
CA VAL A 52 -3.08 -8.83 -1.94
C VAL A 52 -2.56 -8.42 -0.57
N LEU A 53 -2.32 -7.15 -0.36
CA LEU A 53 -1.70 -6.66 0.87
C LEU A 53 -2.69 -5.99 1.80
N VAL A 54 -3.81 -5.51 1.29
CA VAL A 54 -4.83 -4.89 2.12
C VAL A 54 -6.21 -5.40 1.67
N ASP A 55 -7.04 -5.72 2.67
CA ASP A 55 -8.41 -6.15 2.43
C ASP A 55 -9.27 -4.91 2.19
N ARG A 56 -9.89 -4.79 1.01
CA ARG A 56 -10.68 -3.60 0.66
C ARG A 56 -11.98 -3.50 1.45
N HIS A 57 -12.42 -4.58 2.06
CA HIS A 57 -13.65 -4.55 2.86
C HIS A 57 -13.40 -4.04 4.28
N THR A 58 -12.31 -4.47 4.88
CA THR A 58 -12.02 -4.12 6.28
C THR A 58 -10.99 -3.02 6.38
N MET A 59 -10.26 -2.75 5.30
CA MET A 59 -9.15 -1.81 5.27
C MET A 59 -8.04 -2.19 6.23
N GLN A 60 -7.94 -3.50 6.49
CA GLN A 60 -6.86 -4.01 7.33
C GLN A 60 -5.86 -4.77 6.48
N PRO A 61 -4.63 -4.89 6.91
CA PRO A 61 -3.64 -5.63 6.13
C PRO A 61 -3.97 -7.12 6.12
N THR A 62 -3.73 -7.76 4.99
CA THR A 62 -3.78 -9.22 4.90
C THR A 62 -2.58 -9.79 5.64
N SER A 63 -2.48 -11.10 5.73
CA SER A 63 -1.29 -11.73 6.33
C SER A 63 -0.05 -11.37 5.56
N GLU A 64 -0.13 -11.31 4.23
CA GLU A 64 0.98 -10.87 3.39
C GLU A 64 1.30 -9.40 3.63
N GLY A 65 0.28 -8.57 3.79
CA GLY A 65 0.48 -7.16 4.10
C GLY A 65 1.16 -6.96 5.43
N LYS A 66 0.78 -7.74 6.43
CA LYS A 66 1.42 -7.65 7.74
C LYS A 66 2.89 -8.04 7.65
N ALA A 67 3.21 -9.06 6.89
CA ALA A 67 4.59 -9.48 6.71
C ALA A 67 5.43 -8.38 6.07
N VAL A 68 4.89 -7.68 5.10
CA VAL A 68 5.59 -6.57 4.46
C VAL A 68 5.80 -5.41 5.44
N LEU A 69 4.76 -5.08 6.20
CA LEU A 69 4.81 -3.92 7.12
C LEU A 69 5.68 -4.16 8.34
N GLU A 70 5.92 -5.39 8.67
CA GLU A 70 6.75 -5.72 9.83
C GLU A 70 8.23 -5.80 9.53
N ARG A 71 8.62 -5.64 8.27
CA ARG A 71 10.03 -5.80 7.90
C ARG A 71 10.90 -4.63 8.28
#